data_f03474798af236786cc7fddccb904894
#
_entry.id   f03474798af236786cc7fddccb904894
#
_cell.length_a   1.000
_cell.length_b   1.000
_cell.length_c   1.000
_cell.angle_alpha   90.00
_cell.angle_beta   90.00
_cell.angle_gamma   90.00
#
_symmetry.space_group_name_H-M   'P 1'
#
loop_
_entity.id
_entity.type
_entity.pdbx_description
1 polymer ?
#
loop_
_entity_poly.entity_id
_entity_poly.type
_entity_poly.pdbx_seq_one_letter_code
_entity_poly.pdbx_strand_id
1 'polypeptide(L)'
;MKKKSALVLIFLTVFIDLLGFGILIPILPSFSVKELKIDEAAIGIAIAAYSFIQFLFNPVLGKLSDKYGRKPVIVVCLFLNAVGYIIFSFTHSYLMLLFSRIIAGIGGSSIGVAQAYIADVTTRENRSKGMGLIGSAFGLGFVFGPLIGGLLSEFGYAITGFVAAGFSMIAFVLTIFYLPESLKKHNNLTEVEQNVKKRRLFDVEAMKKILAKPDLAVLVFLFFILTFSFANIYGTFALLGLKVYGFTDIQNGYMFGIVGLTSAIVQGGLIGFVGKIMNKKSMLIIASFLIMVTLALIPYAGTFLGLAIVSIILSYGTGTFQPTILSLISEVTSESEQGITLGLNQSLSSFARVLGPLWGGFAFEYLGYPFPFLTGAAFTFIIFLLTVFYLPKKIKLD
;
A
#
# COMPACT_ATOMS: atom_id res chain seq x y z
N MET A 1 31.09 4.89 -1.42
CA MET A 1 30.19 4.73 -0.26
C MET A 1 29.94 3.25 0.02
N LYS A 2 29.96 2.82 1.30
CA LYS A 2 29.69 1.41 1.68
C LYS A 2 28.22 1.08 1.34
N LYS A 3 27.93 -0.12 0.80
CA LYS A 3 26.57 -0.59 0.43
C LYS A 3 25.53 -0.40 1.54
N LYS A 4 25.92 -0.48 2.82
CA LYS A 4 25.06 -0.21 3.98
C LYS A 4 24.55 1.23 4.03
N SER A 5 25.37 2.21 3.63
CA SER A 5 24.97 3.62 3.60
C SER A 5 23.88 3.89 2.54
N ALA A 6 23.96 3.23 1.37
CA ALA A 6 22.95 3.37 0.32
C ALA A 6 21.57 2.81 0.73
N LEU A 7 21.56 1.67 1.47
CA LEU A 7 20.31 1.09 1.97
C LEU A 7 19.64 1.97 3.04
N VAL A 8 20.42 2.58 3.92
CA VAL A 8 19.88 3.53 4.92
C VAL A 8 19.32 4.77 4.23
N LEU A 9 20.01 5.30 3.22
CA LEU A 9 19.55 6.49 2.50
C LEU A 9 18.25 6.22 1.73
N ILE A 10 18.17 5.12 1.00
CA ILE A 10 16.92 4.80 0.28
C ILE A 10 15.77 4.52 1.25
N PHE A 11 16.02 3.87 2.39
CA PHE A 11 15.04 3.70 3.45
C PHE A 11 14.52 5.05 3.96
N LEU A 12 15.42 5.97 4.33
CA LEU A 12 15.06 7.32 4.80
C LEU A 12 14.27 8.08 3.73
N THR A 13 14.70 8.03 2.48
CA THR A 13 14.00 8.66 1.35
C THR A 13 12.55 8.16 1.24
N VAL A 14 12.37 6.84 1.22
CA VAL A 14 11.04 6.23 1.11
C VAL A 14 10.20 6.47 2.36
N PHE A 15 10.79 6.38 3.55
CA PHE A 15 10.10 6.63 4.81
C PHE A 15 9.56 8.07 4.89
N ILE A 16 10.40 9.06 4.58
CA ILE A 16 10.01 10.47 4.63
C ILE A 16 8.92 10.78 3.59
N ASP A 17 9.02 10.20 2.39
CA ASP A 17 7.98 10.34 1.35
C ASP A 17 6.65 9.71 1.78
N LEU A 18 6.71 8.53 2.42
CA LEU A 18 5.54 7.85 2.97
C LEU A 18 4.92 8.56 4.18
N LEU A 19 5.68 9.34 4.94
CA LEU A 19 5.11 10.25 5.93
C LEU A 19 4.19 11.27 5.28
N GLY A 20 4.63 11.92 4.19
CA GLY A 20 3.81 12.87 3.44
C GLY A 20 2.52 12.24 2.90
N PHE A 21 2.60 11.02 2.37
CA PHE A 21 1.42 10.26 1.94
C PHE A 21 0.50 9.92 3.11
N GLY A 22 1.07 9.42 4.21
CA GLY A 22 0.34 9.00 5.41
C GLY A 22 -0.43 10.15 6.07
N ILE A 23 0.13 11.35 6.08
CA ILE A 23 -0.51 12.58 6.60
C ILE A 23 -1.88 12.80 5.96
N LEU A 24 -2.00 12.59 4.64
CA LEU A 24 -3.23 12.88 3.90
C LEU A 24 -4.29 11.78 3.98
N ILE A 25 -3.94 10.57 4.44
CA ILE A 25 -4.90 9.45 4.49
C ILE A 25 -6.16 9.79 5.29
N PRO A 26 -6.10 10.20 6.57
CA PRO A 26 -7.28 10.56 7.34
C PRO A 26 -7.85 11.94 6.96
N ILE A 27 -7.00 12.81 6.42
CA ILE A 27 -7.32 14.22 6.17
C ILE A 27 -8.14 14.40 4.90
N LEU A 28 -7.83 13.67 3.84
CA LEU A 28 -8.49 13.85 2.54
C LEU A 28 -10.02 13.66 2.60
N PRO A 29 -10.57 12.61 3.27
CA PRO A 29 -12.01 12.48 3.42
C PRO A 29 -12.61 13.63 4.25
N SER A 30 -11.99 13.99 5.36
CA SER A 30 -12.47 15.08 6.22
C SER A 30 -12.47 16.45 5.52
N PHE A 31 -11.38 16.79 4.83
CA PHE A 31 -11.28 17.99 3.99
C PHE A 31 -12.36 18.02 2.92
N SER A 32 -12.55 16.89 2.23
CA SER A 32 -13.52 16.77 1.15
C SER A 32 -14.96 17.01 1.62
N VAL A 33 -15.33 16.48 2.80
CA VAL A 33 -16.66 16.69 3.39
C VAL A 33 -16.82 18.11 3.93
N LYS A 34 -15.85 18.62 4.69
CA LYS A 34 -15.97 19.88 5.44
C LYS A 34 -15.78 21.10 4.56
N GLU A 35 -14.77 21.09 3.69
CA GLU A 35 -14.38 22.26 2.88
C GLU A 35 -15.00 22.22 1.48
N LEU A 36 -14.90 21.08 0.78
CA LEU A 36 -15.39 20.97 -0.58
C LEU A 36 -16.86 20.57 -0.68
N LYS A 37 -17.45 20.05 0.41
CA LYS A 37 -18.87 19.61 0.49
C LYS A 37 -19.24 18.62 -0.62
N ILE A 38 -18.32 17.70 -0.93
CA ILE A 38 -18.53 16.66 -1.95
C ILE A 38 -19.00 15.35 -1.30
N ASP A 39 -19.68 14.52 -2.08
CA ASP A 39 -20.21 13.23 -1.68
C ASP A 39 -19.12 12.17 -1.51
N GLU A 40 -19.45 11.06 -0.86
CA GLU A 40 -18.52 9.98 -0.54
C GLU A 40 -18.07 9.21 -1.79
N ALA A 41 -18.93 9.14 -2.81
CA ALA A 41 -18.59 8.53 -4.09
C ALA A 41 -17.50 9.33 -4.80
N ALA A 42 -17.59 10.66 -4.81
CA ALA A 42 -16.57 11.55 -5.35
C ALA A 42 -15.25 11.46 -4.54
N ILE A 43 -15.31 11.31 -3.22
CA ILE A 43 -14.13 11.06 -2.38
C ILE A 43 -13.48 9.73 -2.79
N GLY A 44 -14.26 8.67 -2.97
CA GLY A 44 -13.78 7.39 -3.46
C GLY A 44 -13.05 7.50 -4.80
N ILE A 45 -13.59 8.29 -5.75
CA ILE A 45 -12.95 8.57 -7.04
C ILE A 45 -11.62 9.31 -6.85
N ALA A 46 -11.55 10.30 -5.97
CA ALA A 46 -10.31 11.05 -5.72
C ALA A 46 -9.19 10.17 -5.14
N ILE A 47 -9.53 9.24 -4.23
CA ILE A 47 -8.59 8.25 -3.69
C ILE A 47 -8.17 7.25 -4.78
N ALA A 48 -9.12 6.77 -5.56
CA ALA A 48 -8.87 5.84 -6.66
C ALA A 48 -8.02 6.45 -7.77
N ALA A 49 -8.19 7.75 -8.06
CA ALA A 49 -7.41 8.46 -9.07
C ALA A 49 -5.91 8.40 -8.79
N TYR A 50 -5.48 8.62 -7.54
CA TYR A 50 -4.09 8.45 -7.13
C TYR A 50 -3.58 7.03 -7.43
N SER A 51 -4.32 6.02 -7.01
CA SER A 51 -3.93 4.61 -7.18
C SER A 51 -3.95 4.19 -8.65
N PHE A 52 -4.89 4.70 -9.44
CA PHE A 52 -4.99 4.44 -10.88
C PHE A 52 -3.79 5.01 -11.64
N ILE A 53 -3.44 6.25 -11.36
CA ILE A 53 -2.27 6.90 -11.96
C ILE A 53 -0.98 6.17 -11.55
N GLN A 54 -0.85 5.81 -10.27
CA GLN A 54 0.27 5.02 -9.80
C GLN A 54 0.37 3.65 -10.53
N PHE A 55 -0.77 2.98 -10.73
CA PHE A 55 -0.83 1.73 -11.50
C PHE A 55 -0.31 1.90 -12.94
N LEU A 56 -0.73 2.96 -13.63
CA LEU A 56 -0.31 3.24 -15.00
C LEU A 56 1.17 3.64 -15.10
N PHE A 57 1.65 4.45 -14.16
CA PHE A 57 2.99 5.02 -14.23
C PHE A 57 4.08 4.13 -13.61
N ASN A 58 3.77 3.20 -12.72
CA ASN A 58 4.75 2.28 -12.14
C ASN A 58 5.61 1.56 -13.21
N PRO A 59 5.02 0.89 -14.24
CA PRO A 59 5.82 0.23 -15.26
C PRO A 59 6.55 1.21 -16.19
N VAL A 60 5.99 2.40 -16.42
CA VAL A 60 6.62 3.43 -17.25
C VAL A 60 7.86 3.98 -16.56
N LEU A 61 7.72 4.38 -15.29
CA LEU A 61 8.84 4.92 -14.51
C LEU A 61 9.88 3.85 -14.19
N GLY A 62 9.46 2.59 -14.02
CA GLY A 62 10.37 1.45 -13.94
C GLY A 62 11.29 1.38 -15.16
N LYS A 63 10.73 1.39 -16.39
CA LYS A 63 11.52 1.40 -17.63
C LYS A 63 12.38 2.66 -17.81
N LEU A 64 11.83 3.82 -17.48
CA LEU A 64 12.59 5.07 -17.51
C LEU A 64 13.81 4.99 -16.58
N SER A 65 13.62 4.39 -15.40
CA SER A 65 14.71 4.22 -14.42
C SER A 65 15.77 3.22 -14.86
N ASP A 66 15.39 2.22 -15.67
CA ASP A 66 16.35 1.30 -16.31
C ASP A 66 17.21 2.02 -17.37
N LYS A 67 16.66 3.04 -18.02
CA LYS A 67 17.35 3.79 -19.10
C LYS A 67 18.18 4.97 -18.58
N TYR A 68 17.59 5.78 -17.70
CA TYR A 68 18.18 7.04 -17.28
C TYR A 68 18.87 6.98 -15.90
N GLY A 69 18.69 5.89 -15.16
CA GLY A 69 19.17 5.68 -13.80
C GLY A 69 18.05 5.71 -12.78
N ARG A 70 18.27 5.02 -11.65
CA ARG A 70 17.27 4.93 -10.57
C ARG A 70 17.11 6.28 -9.86
N LYS A 71 18.23 6.90 -9.50
CA LYS A 71 18.24 8.17 -8.76
C LYS A 71 17.49 9.29 -9.47
N PRO A 72 17.73 9.63 -10.76
CA PRO A 72 17.03 10.72 -11.43
C PRO A 72 15.51 10.54 -11.45
N VAL A 73 15.04 9.31 -11.64
CA VAL A 73 13.59 9.02 -11.66
C VAL A 73 12.99 9.17 -10.27
N ILE A 74 13.66 8.68 -9.20
CA ILE A 74 13.21 8.90 -7.82
C ILE A 74 13.13 10.39 -7.51
N VAL A 75 14.13 11.17 -7.90
CA VAL A 75 14.17 12.64 -7.70
C VAL A 75 12.95 13.32 -8.34
N VAL A 76 12.64 12.98 -9.61
CA VAL A 76 11.46 13.53 -10.31
C VAL A 76 10.17 13.13 -9.61
N CYS A 77 10.05 11.87 -9.16
CA CYS A 77 8.87 11.39 -8.44
C CYS A 77 8.64 12.16 -7.13
N LEU A 78 9.69 12.36 -6.34
CA LEU A 78 9.61 13.11 -5.07
C LEU A 78 9.22 14.56 -5.28
N PHE A 79 9.77 15.20 -6.32
CA PHE A 79 9.35 16.54 -6.72
C PHE A 79 7.86 16.61 -7.10
N LEU A 80 7.38 15.66 -7.90
CA LEU A 80 5.97 15.59 -8.28
C LEU A 80 5.06 15.35 -7.07
N ASN A 81 5.47 14.52 -6.09
CA ASN A 81 4.75 14.37 -4.84
C ASN A 81 4.64 15.71 -4.09
N ALA A 82 5.75 16.42 -3.93
CA ALA A 82 5.73 17.73 -3.29
C ALA A 82 4.80 18.73 -4.02
N VAL A 83 4.86 18.77 -5.36
CA VAL A 83 3.95 19.61 -6.17
C VAL A 83 2.49 19.19 -5.97
N GLY A 84 2.19 17.90 -5.98
CA GLY A 84 0.85 17.38 -5.74
C GLY A 84 0.29 17.81 -4.38
N TYR A 85 1.11 17.78 -3.31
CA TYR A 85 0.70 18.22 -1.97
C TYR A 85 0.58 19.74 -1.86
N ILE A 86 1.41 20.50 -2.56
CA ILE A 86 1.26 21.96 -2.67
C ILE A 86 -0.07 22.29 -3.36
N ILE A 87 -0.41 21.63 -4.47
CA ILE A 87 -1.70 21.81 -5.14
C ILE A 87 -2.85 21.46 -4.18
N PHE A 88 -2.74 20.38 -3.39
CA PHE A 88 -3.71 20.05 -2.37
C PHE A 88 -3.91 21.18 -1.36
N SER A 89 -2.84 21.84 -0.91
CA SER A 89 -2.90 22.95 0.06
C SER A 89 -3.68 24.17 -0.45
N PHE A 90 -3.72 24.37 -1.77
CA PHE A 90 -4.49 25.44 -2.41
C PHE A 90 -5.83 24.97 -3.00
N THR A 91 -6.26 23.77 -2.69
CA THR A 91 -7.46 23.18 -3.29
C THR A 91 -8.73 23.86 -2.79
N HIS A 92 -9.53 24.39 -3.72
CA HIS A 92 -10.84 25.00 -3.48
C HIS A 92 -11.95 24.37 -4.34
N SER A 93 -11.63 23.36 -5.14
CA SER A 93 -12.58 22.68 -6.02
C SER A 93 -12.24 21.18 -6.17
N TYR A 94 -13.27 20.41 -6.52
CA TYR A 94 -13.09 18.97 -6.77
C TYR A 94 -12.12 18.67 -7.91
N LEU A 95 -12.16 19.45 -8.99
CA LEU A 95 -11.22 19.27 -10.11
C LEU A 95 -9.79 19.52 -9.69
N MET A 96 -9.54 20.52 -8.85
CA MET A 96 -8.21 20.79 -8.32
C MET A 96 -7.74 19.67 -7.38
N LEU A 97 -8.66 19.11 -6.57
CA LEU A 97 -8.39 17.91 -5.77
C LEU A 97 -7.97 16.74 -6.66
N LEU A 98 -8.73 16.41 -7.70
CA LEU A 98 -8.39 15.36 -8.66
C LEU A 98 -7.03 15.60 -9.31
N PHE A 99 -6.75 16.83 -9.73
CA PHE A 99 -5.46 17.19 -10.33
C PHE A 99 -4.31 16.97 -9.35
N SER A 100 -4.48 17.38 -8.08
CA SER A 100 -3.49 17.11 -7.04
C SER A 100 -3.22 15.60 -6.86
N ARG A 101 -4.29 14.77 -6.92
CA ARG A 101 -4.17 13.31 -6.79
C ARG A 101 -3.48 12.67 -8.00
N ILE A 102 -3.74 13.19 -9.20
CA ILE A 102 -3.08 12.73 -10.43
C ILE A 102 -1.57 13.00 -10.36
N ILE A 103 -1.18 14.23 -10.03
CA ILE A 103 0.25 14.60 -9.92
C ILE A 103 0.94 13.79 -8.82
N ALA A 104 0.34 13.72 -7.62
CA ALA A 104 0.88 12.91 -6.54
C ALA A 104 0.90 11.40 -6.87
N GLY A 105 -0.04 10.90 -7.67
CA GLY A 105 -0.06 9.51 -8.14
C GLY A 105 1.13 9.15 -9.04
N ILE A 106 1.56 10.07 -9.92
CA ILE A 106 2.80 9.92 -10.70
C ILE A 106 3.99 9.86 -9.74
N GLY A 107 4.07 10.78 -8.78
CA GLY A 107 5.13 10.82 -7.77
C GLY A 107 5.18 9.57 -6.91
N GLY A 108 4.03 9.06 -6.47
CA GLY A 108 3.92 7.84 -5.64
C GLY A 108 4.43 6.56 -6.31
N SER A 109 4.68 6.59 -7.63
CA SER A 109 5.33 5.50 -8.35
C SER A 109 6.83 5.36 -8.02
N SER A 110 7.41 6.26 -7.23
CA SER A 110 8.78 6.21 -6.69
C SER A 110 9.10 4.87 -6.00
N ILE A 111 8.11 4.25 -5.36
CA ILE A 111 8.26 3.01 -4.58
C ILE A 111 8.74 1.85 -5.45
N GLY A 112 8.18 1.69 -6.65
CA GLY A 112 8.61 0.65 -7.60
C GLY A 112 10.08 0.84 -8.01
N VAL A 113 10.50 2.08 -8.24
CA VAL A 113 11.88 2.41 -8.57
C VAL A 113 12.81 2.21 -7.37
N ALA A 114 12.36 2.54 -6.14
CA ALA A 114 13.11 2.29 -4.91
C ALA A 114 13.33 0.78 -4.67
N GLN A 115 12.34 -0.06 -4.97
CA GLN A 115 12.49 -1.53 -4.93
C GLN A 115 13.54 -2.01 -5.93
N ALA A 116 13.52 -1.47 -7.15
CA ALA A 116 14.55 -1.77 -8.16
C ALA A 116 15.95 -1.30 -7.71
N TYR A 117 16.04 -0.10 -7.11
CA TYR A 117 17.29 0.40 -6.52
C TYR A 117 17.86 -0.57 -5.47
N ILE A 118 17.01 -1.06 -4.55
CA ILE A 118 17.42 -2.04 -3.53
C ILE A 118 17.90 -3.33 -4.20
N ALA A 119 17.22 -3.80 -5.24
CA ALA A 119 17.63 -4.99 -5.97
C ALA A 119 19.01 -4.83 -6.61
N ASP A 120 19.36 -3.62 -7.09
CA ASP A 120 20.65 -3.32 -7.70
C ASP A 120 21.80 -3.30 -6.68
N VAL A 121 21.55 -2.83 -5.43
CA VAL A 121 22.60 -2.67 -4.40
C VAL A 121 22.72 -3.86 -3.45
N THR A 122 21.80 -4.85 -3.52
CA THR A 122 21.80 -6.07 -2.68
C THR A 122 22.21 -7.31 -3.46
N THR A 123 22.81 -8.29 -2.77
CA THR A 123 22.98 -9.64 -3.30
C THR A 123 21.67 -10.42 -3.18
N ARG A 124 21.56 -11.57 -3.88
CA ARG A 124 20.36 -12.43 -3.84
C ARG A 124 20.00 -12.83 -2.40
N GLU A 125 21.00 -13.18 -1.58
CA GLU A 125 20.84 -13.62 -0.19
C GLU A 125 20.33 -12.49 0.72
N ASN A 126 20.71 -11.24 0.44
CA ASN A 126 20.35 -10.07 1.24
C ASN A 126 19.16 -9.27 0.68
N ARG A 127 18.63 -9.66 -0.49
CA ARG A 127 17.55 -8.93 -1.16
C ARG A 127 16.29 -8.89 -0.32
N SER A 128 15.91 -9.99 0.30
CA SER A 128 14.75 -10.06 1.19
C SER A 128 14.86 -9.07 2.36
N LYS A 129 16.05 -8.98 2.99
CA LYS A 129 16.31 -8.00 4.05
C LYS A 129 16.20 -6.55 3.52
N GLY A 130 16.72 -6.31 2.31
CA GLY A 130 16.61 -5.00 1.66
C GLY A 130 15.16 -4.62 1.36
N MET A 131 14.35 -5.55 0.82
CA MET A 131 12.92 -5.30 0.57
C MET A 131 12.14 -5.10 1.87
N GLY A 132 12.54 -5.76 2.96
CA GLY A 132 11.98 -5.54 4.29
C GLY A 132 12.12 -4.09 4.78
N LEU A 133 13.13 -3.34 4.34
CA LEU A 133 13.26 -1.91 4.66
C LEU A 133 12.11 -1.09 4.05
N ILE A 134 11.67 -1.42 2.82
CA ILE A 134 10.50 -0.75 2.22
C ILE A 134 9.24 -1.04 3.05
N GLY A 135 9.05 -2.31 3.46
CA GLY A 135 7.93 -2.68 4.35
C GLY A 135 7.97 -1.92 5.68
N SER A 136 9.17 -1.76 6.27
CA SER A 136 9.34 -0.97 7.50
C SER A 136 9.05 0.51 7.29
N ALA A 137 9.45 1.07 6.15
CA ALA A 137 9.15 2.47 5.79
C ALA A 137 7.63 2.68 5.64
N PHE A 138 6.92 1.73 5.00
CA PHE A 138 5.46 1.74 4.95
C PHE A 138 4.84 1.67 6.35
N GLY A 139 5.26 0.71 7.17
CA GLY A 139 4.76 0.55 8.54
C GLY A 139 4.89 1.85 9.35
N LEU A 140 6.09 2.42 9.39
CA LEU A 140 6.37 3.66 10.12
C LEU A 140 5.63 4.87 9.51
N GLY A 141 5.55 4.98 8.18
CA GLY A 141 4.80 6.02 7.49
C GLY A 141 3.31 5.99 7.82
N PHE A 142 2.73 4.79 7.89
CA PHE A 142 1.32 4.58 8.27
C PHE A 142 1.05 4.73 9.76
N VAL A 143 2.06 4.65 10.62
CA VAL A 143 1.93 4.99 12.06
C VAL A 143 1.98 6.49 12.26
N PHE A 144 3.07 7.11 11.83
CA PHE A 144 3.36 8.50 12.14
C PHE A 144 2.64 9.50 11.22
N GLY A 145 2.43 9.14 9.95
CA GLY A 145 1.76 10.02 8.99
C GLY A 145 0.36 10.43 9.44
N PRO A 146 -0.57 9.50 9.66
CA PRO A 146 -1.92 9.83 10.13
C PRO A 146 -1.98 10.55 11.48
N LEU A 147 -1.07 10.21 12.41
CA LEU A 147 -0.97 10.90 13.70
C LEU A 147 -0.57 12.37 13.49
N ILE A 148 0.45 12.63 12.69
CA ILE A 148 0.89 13.98 12.35
C ILE A 148 -0.21 14.71 11.59
N GLY A 149 -0.87 14.05 10.62
CA GLY A 149 -1.96 14.63 9.85
C GLY A 149 -3.14 15.06 10.72
N GLY A 150 -3.57 14.20 11.65
CA GLY A 150 -4.63 14.52 12.60
C GLY A 150 -4.29 15.72 13.48
N LEU A 151 -3.06 15.78 14.03
CA LEU A 151 -2.61 16.91 14.86
C LEU A 151 -2.50 18.21 14.03
N LEU A 152 -2.00 18.15 12.81
CA LEU A 152 -1.83 19.33 11.95
C LEU A 152 -3.18 19.88 11.44
N SER A 153 -4.23 19.06 11.39
CA SER A 153 -5.54 19.50 10.91
C SER A 153 -6.15 20.62 11.76
N GLU A 154 -5.77 20.75 13.04
CA GLU A 154 -6.19 21.87 13.91
C GLU A 154 -5.66 23.22 13.42
N PHE A 155 -4.51 23.21 12.74
CA PHE A 155 -3.93 24.43 12.14
C PHE A 155 -4.45 24.70 10.71
N GLY A 156 -5.33 23.82 10.21
CA GLY A 156 -5.94 23.90 8.89
C GLY A 156 -5.38 22.89 7.89
N TYR A 157 -6.23 22.51 6.94
CA TYR A 157 -5.90 21.49 5.92
C TYR A 157 -4.80 21.95 4.96
N ALA A 158 -4.71 23.25 4.66
CA ALA A 158 -3.66 23.81 3.85
C ALA A 158 -2.27 23.62 4.50
N ILE A 159 -2.15 23.86 5.80
CA ILE A 159 -0.91 23.65 6.55
C ILE A 159 -0.53 22.17 6.54
N THR A 160 -1.51 21.29 6.71
CA THR A 160 -1.29 19.84 6.63
C THR A 160 -0.70 19.43 5.28
N GLY A 161 -1.22 19.97 4.17
CA GLY A 161 -0.68 19.75 2.84
C GLY A 161 0.73 20.32 2.63
N PHE A 162 1.01 21.53 3.14
CA PHE A 162 2.36 22.13 3.08
C PHE A 162 3.39 21.33 3.86
N VAL A 163 3.02 20.78 5.03
CA VAL A 163 3.92 19.92 5.81
C VAL A 163 4.19 18.61 5.06
N ALA A 164 3.16 17.99 4.45
CA ALA A 164 3.34 16.82 3.60
C ALA A 164 4.27 17.11 2.40
N ALA A 165 4.11 18.28 1.75
CA ALA A 165 5.00 18.74 0.69
C ALA A 165 6.44 18.95 1.22
N GLY A 166 6.59 19.50 2.41
CA GLY A 166 7.87 19.67 3.08
C GLY A 166 8.62 18.36 3.29
N PHE A 167 7.94 17.32 3.74
CA PHE A 167 8.53 15.97 3.85
C PHE A 167 8.99 15.43 2.49
N SER A 168 8.18 15.50 1.45
CA SER A 168 8.60 15.06 0.11
C SER A 168 9.75 15.92 -0.44
N MET A 169 9.78 17.23 -0.13
CA MET A 169 10.90 18.10 -0.51
C MET A 169 12.19 17.77 0.26
N ILE A 170 12.11 17.41 1.54
CA ILE A 170 13.25 16.91 2.32
C ILE A 170 13.77 15.61 1.69
N ALA A 171 12.89 14.66 1.37
CA ALA A 171 13.28 13.43 0.68
C ALA A 171 13.94 13.71 -0.68
N PHE A 172 13.40 14.66 -1.46
CA PHE A 172 13.95 15.13 -2.73
C PHE A 172 15.38 15.67 -2.56
N VAL A 173 15.61 16.57 -1.62
CA VAL A 173 16.93 17.16 -1.33
C VAL A 173 17.91 16.08 -0.87
N LEU A 174 17.51 15.22 0.07
CA LEU A 174 18.34 14.10 0.54
C LEU A 174 18.72 13.17 -0.62
N THR A 175 17.80 12.89 -1.51
CA THR A 175 18.05 12.02 -2.68
C THR A 175 19.04 12.67 -3.65
N ILE A 176 18.90 13.97 -3.94
CA ILE A 176 19.82 14.69 -4.85
C ILE A 176 21.26 14.67 -4.31
N PHE A 177 21.44 15.00 -3.04
CA PHE A 177 22.78 15.22 -2.52
C PHE A 177 23.44 13.94 -2.01
N TYR A 178 22.69 13.01 -1.45
CA TYR A 178 23.27 11.88 -0.72
C TYR A 178 23.01 10.52 -1.34
N LEU A 179 21.93 10.30 -2.12
CA LEU A 179 21.67 8.99 -2.70
C LEU A 179 22.61 8.78 -3.91
N PRO A 180 23.46 7.73 -3.92
CA PRO A 180 24.27 7.39 -5.10
C PRO A 180 23.40 6.77 -6.19
N GLU A 181 23.83 6.85 -7.45
CA GLU A 181 23.22 6.07 -8.53
C GLU A 181 23.55 4.58 -8.35
N SER A 182 22.52 3.72 -8.46
CA SER A 182 22.69 2.27 -8.33
C SER A 182 22.95 1.57 -9.66
N LEU A 183 22.43 2.16 -10.74
CA LEU A 183 22.57 1.57 -12.09
C LEU A 183 24.02 1.70 -12.56
N LYS A 184 24.70 0.56 -12.69
CA LYS A 184 26.01 0.51 -13.33
C LYS A 184 25.80 0.62 -14.84
N LYS A 185 26.35 1.68 -15.47
CA LYS A 185 26.46 1.74 -16.94
C LYS A 185 27.36 0.60 -17.40
N HIS A 186 26.77 -0.49 -17.89
CA HIS A 186 27.52 -1.51 -18.62
C HIS A 186 27.71 -1.01 -20.05
N ASN A 187 28.96 -0.76 -20.45
CA ASN A 187 29.31 -0.35 -21.81
C ASN A 187 29.17 -1.46 -22.87
N ASN A 188 28.89 -2.69 -22.44
CA ASN A 188 28.69 -3.81 -23.34
C ASN A 188 27.31 -4.44 -23.08
N LEU A 189 26.34 -4.12 -23.95
CA LEU A 189 25.05 -4.76 -23.99
C LEU A 189 25.24 -6.17 -24.51
N THR A 190 25.19 -7.18 -23.65
CA THR A 190 25.15 -8.58 -24.04
C THR A 190 23.77 -8.93 -24.60
N GLU A 191 23.69 -9.99 -25.45
CA GLU A 191 22.43 -10.45 -26.07
C GLU A 191 21.29 -10.72 -25.06
N VAL A 192 21.65 -11.03 -23.81
CA VAL A 192 20.70 -11.21 -22.70
C VAL A 192 19.98 -9.90 -22.38
N GLU A 193 20.66 -8.75 -22.46
CA GLU A 193 20.06 -7.42 -22.19
C GLU A 193 19.16 -6.96 -23.35
N GLN A 194 19.42 -7.39 -24.59
CA GLN A 194 18.53 -7.12 -25.73
C GLN A 194 17.20 -7.87 -25.61
N ASN A 195 17.20 -9.05 -25.03
CA ASN A 195 15.98 -9.81 -24.74
C ASN A 195 15.15 -9.22 -23.58
N VAL A 196 15.80 -8.57 -22.59
CA VAL A 196 15.10 -7.81 -21.54
C VAL A 196 14.43 -6.54 -22.09
N LYS A 197 15.03 -5.88 -23.10
CA LYS A 197 14.43 -4.72 -23.78
C LYS A 197 13.14 -5.04 -24.56
N LYS A 198 12.91 -6.29 -24.96
CA LYS A 198 11.70 -6.76 -25.67
C LYS A 198 10.55 -7.15 -24.73
N ARG A 199 10.73 -7.16 -23.40
CA ARG A 199 9.62 -7.46 -22.48
C ARG A 199 8.52 -6.40 -22.63
N ARG A 200 7.33 -6.85 -23.05
CA ARG A 200 6.12 -6.04 -23.10
C ARG A 200 5.82 -5.48 -21.70
N LEU A 201 5.23 -4.29 -21.62
CA LEU A 201 4.83 -3.65 -20.35
C LEU A 201 3.94 -4.57 -19.50
N PHE A 202 3.11 -5.36 -20.19
CA PHE A 202 2.30 -6.44 -19.62
C PHE A 202 2.52 -7.68 -20.49
N ASP A 203 3.18 -8.69 -19.93
CA ASP A 203 3.32 -10.00 -20.58
C ASP A 203 2.07 -10.84 -20.25
N VAL A 204 1.00 -10.61 -21.04
CA VAL A 204 -0.30 -11.28 -20.85
C VAL A 204 -0.19 -12.79 -20.99
N GLU A 205 0.72 -13.29 -21.85
CA GLU A 205 0.91 -14.73 -22.03
C GLU A 205 1.56 -15.37 -20.81
N ALA A 206 2.58 -14.71 -20.23
CA ALA A 206 3.19 -15.16 -18.98
C ALA A 206 2.20 -15.11 -17.81
N MET A 207 1.38 -14.04 -17.74
CA MET A 207 0.31 -13.93 -16.75
C MET A 207 -0.72 -15.05 -16.87
N LYS A 208 -1.15 -15.38 -18.10
CA LYS A 208 -2.06 -16.50 -18.35
C LYS A 208 -1.46 -17.85 -17.92
N LYS A 209 -0.18 -18.09 -18.19
CA LYS A 209 0.53 -19.32 -17.77
C LYS A 209 0.57 -19.47 -16.25
N ILE A 210 0.77 -18.38 -15.50
CA ILE A 210 0.77 -18.38 -14.04
C ILE A 210 -0.63 -18.69 -13.52
N LEU A 211 -1.66 -18.01 -14.05
CA LEU A 211 -3.05 -18.20 -13.63
C LEU A 211 -3.62 -19.56 -14.08
N ALA A 212 -2.99 -20.24 -15.05
CA ALA A 212 -3.34 -21.61 -15.42
C ALA A 212 -2.91 -22.64 -14.36
N LYS A 213 -2.03 -22.28 -13.41
CA LYS A 213 -1.62 -23.14 -12.28
C LYS A 213 -2.64 -22.95 -11.12
N PRO A 214 -3.51 -23.95 -10.81
CA PRO A 214 -4.64 -23.75 -9.89
C PRO A 214 -4.22 -23.24 -8.51
N ASP A 215 -3.14 -23.83 -7.95
CA ASP A 215 -2.68 -23.47 -6.61
C ASP A 215 -2.19 -22.02 -6.53
N LEU A 216 -1.46 -21.59 -7.56
CA LEU A 216 -0.94 -20.24 -7.63
C LEU A 216 -2.03 -19.21 -7.93
N ALA A 217 -2.97 -19.57 -8.82
CA ALA A 217 -4.14 -18.74 -9.13
C ALA A 217 -4.98 -18.45 -7.88
N VAL A 218 -5.23 -19.48 -7.05
CA VAL A 218 -5.97 -19.29 -5.80
C VAL A 218 -5.23 -18.39 -4.83
N LEU A 219 -3.94 -18.59 -4.60
CA LEU A 219 -3.17 -17.74 -3.68
C LEU A 219 -3.15 -16.27 -4.14
N VAL A 220 -2.94 -16.03 -5.43
CA VAL A 220 -2.96 -14.68 -6.02
C VAL A 220 -4.37 -14.06 -5.92
N PHE A 221 -5.41 -14.86 -6.12
CA PHE A 221 -6.80 -14.41 -5.98
C PHE A 221 -7.14 -14.06 -4.53
N LEU A 222 -6.71 -14.88 -3.56
CA LEU A 222 -6.88 -14.59 -2.13
C LEU A 222 -6.20 -13.26 -1.74
N PHE A 223 -4.99 -13.03 -2.25
CA PHE A 223 -4.27 -11.79 -2.01
C PHE A 223 -4.97 -10.57 -2.66
N PHE A 224 -5.50 -10.74 -3.87
CA PHE A 224 -6.29 -9.71 -4.56
C PHE A 224 -7.54 -9.33 -3.76
N ILE A 225 -8.35 -10.31 -3.36
CA ILE A 225 -9.57 -10.06 -2.58
C ILE A 225 -9.26 -9.40 -1.25
N LEU A 226 -8.22 -9.86 -0.54
CA LEU A 226 -7.80 -9.23 0.71
C LEU A 226 -7.42 -7.76 0.48
N THR A 227 -6.61 -7.49 -0.56
CA THR A 227 -6.18 -6.13 -0.89
C THR A 227 -7.37 -5.25 -1.28
N PHE A 228 -8.34 -5.79 -2.02
CA PHE A 228 -9.58 -5.09 -2.38
C PHE A 228 -10.40 -4.75 -1.13
N SER A 229 -10.62 -5.74 -0.25
CA SER A 229 -11.37 -5.57 1.00
C SER A 229 -10.73 -4.50 1.89
N PHE A 230 -9.40 -4.43 1.92
CA PHE A 230 -8.67 -3.45 2.72
C PHE A 230 -8.63 -2.07 2.06
N ALA A 231 -8.43 -2.01 0.75
CA ALA A 231 -8.41 -0.75 0.00
C ALA A 231 -9.77 -0.03 0.00
N ASN A 232 -10.87 -0.79 0.04
CA ASN A 232 -12.22 -0.31 0.22
C ASN A 232 -12.38 0.52 1.52
N ILE A 233 -11.61 0.19 2.57
CA ILE A 233 -11.74 0.79 3.89
C ILE A 233 -10.93 2.09 4.03
N TYR A 234 -9.88 2.31 3.23
CA TYR A 234 -8.97 3.45 3.43
C TYR A 234 -9.66 4.81 3.56
N GLY A 235 -10.60 5.11 2.68
CA GLY A 235 -11.37 6.36 2.75
C GLY A 235 -12.58 6.26 3.67
N THR A 236 -13.29 5.14 3.62
CA THR A 236 -14.55 4.94 4.33
C THR A 236 -14.37 4.80 5.85
N PHE A 237 -13.21 4.36 6.32
CA PHE A 237 -12.91 4.31 7.76
C PHE A 237 -12.83 5.71 8.38
N ALA A 238 -12.17 6.66 7.72
CA ALA A 238 -12.14 8.05 8.18
C ALA A 238 -13.53 8.71 8.10
N LEU A 239 -14.32 8.39 7.04
CA LEU A 239 -15.70 8.85 6.90
C LEU A 239 -16.63 8.28 7.98
N LEU A 240 -16.46 7.00 8.35
CA LEU A 240 -17.20 6.38 9.45
C LEU A 240 -16.91 7.10 10.76
N GLY A 241 -15.63 7.34 11.07
CA GLY A 241 -15.24 8.11 12.25
C GLY A 241 -15.89 9.49 12.27
N LEU A 242 -15.79 10.22 11.16
CA LEU A 242 -16.29 11.60 11.05
C LEU A 242 -17.83 11.68 11.09
N LYS A 243 -18.51 10.93 10.20
CA LYS A 243 -19.97 11.09 9.97
C LYS A 243 -20.84 10.29 10.92
N VAL A 244 -20.37 9.13 11.39
CA VAL A 244 -21.16 8.20 12.20
C VAL A 244 -20.79 8.28 13.68
N TYR A 245 -19.49 8.30 13.98
CA TYR A 245 -19.03 8.36 15.38
C TYR A 245 -18.75 9.77 15.89
N GLY A 246 -18.81 10.78 15.01
CA GLY A 246 -18.57 12.17 15.39
C GLY A 246 -17.11 12.46 15.78
N PHE A 247 -16.17 11.67 15.29
CA PHE A 247 -14.74 11.81 15.60
C PHE A 247 -14.17 13.08 14.98
N THR A 248 -13.27 13.70 15.73
CA THR A 248 -12.39 14.74 15.21
C THR A 248 -11.33 14.13 14.27
N ASP A 249 -10.66 14.98 13.48
CA ASP A 249 -9.55 14.53 12.62
C ASP A 249 -8.39 13.96 13.44
N ILE A 250 -8.16 14.48 14.66
CA ILE A 250 -7.18 13.93 15.62
C ILE A 250 -7.56 12.52 16.05
N GLN A 251 -8.82 12.29 16.40
CA GLN A 251 -9.29 10.96 16.80
C GLN A 251 -9.18 9.96 15.64
N ASN A 252 -9.51 10.37 14.42
CA ASN A 252 -9.25 9.57 13.22
C ASN A 252 -7.74 9.30 13.05
N GLY A 253 -6.89 10.30 13.23
CA GLY A 253 -5.43 10.16 13.24
C GLY A 253 -4.94 9.13 14.26
N TYR A 254 -5.46 9.17 15.48
CA TYR A 254 -5.16 8.17 16.52
C TYR A 254 -5.60 6.76 16.12
N MET A 255 -6.76 6.60 15.49
CA MET A 255 -7.23 5.28 15.01
C MET A 255 -6.27 4.69 13.99
N PHE A 256 -5.87 5.47 12.98
CA PHE A 256 -4.87 5.00 12.00
C PHE A 256 -3.50 4.73 12.67
N GLY A 257 -3.10 5.54 13.65
CA GLY A 257 -1.90 5.33 14.45
C GLY A 257 -1.93 4.00 15.21
N ILE A 258 -3.06 3.66 15.84
CA ILE A 258 -3.27 2.37 16.52
C ILE A 258 -3.17 1.21 15.53
N VAL A 259 -3.83 1.32 14.38
CA VAL A 259 -3.76 0.32 13.28
C VAL A 259 -2.32 0.12 12.82
N GLY A 260 -1.62 1.22 12.54
CA GLY A 260 -0.23 1.21 12.09
C GLY A 260 0.72 0.61 13.13
N LEU A 261 0.64 1.05 14.39
CA LEU A 261 1.48 0.55 15.49
C LEU A 261 1.25 -0.95 15.72
N THR A 262 0.00 -1.38 15.75
CA THR A 262 -0.34 -2.80 15.91
C THR A 262 0.21 -3.62 14.75
N SER A 263 0.05 -3.16 13.51
CA SER A 263 0.61 -3.82 12.32
C SER A 263 2.14 -3.92 12.39
N ALA A 264 2.82 -2.86 12.85
CA ALA A 264 4.27 -2.85 13.01
C ALA A 264 4.74 -3.87 14.07
N ILE A 265 4.06 -3.96 15.21
CA ILE A 265 4.35 -4.95 16.26
C ILE A 265 4.14 -6.37 15.74
N VAL A 266 3.03 -6.62 15.06
CA VAL A 266 2.70 -7.96 14.53
C VAL A 266 3.72 -8.38 13.48
N GLN A 267 4.00 -7.55 12.49
CA GLN A 267 4.92 -7.88 11.40
C GLN A 267 6.39 -7.86 11.83
N GLY A 268 6.76 -6.97 12.77
CA GLY A 268 8.14 -6.81 13.24
C GLY A 268 8.63 -7.90 14.20
N GLY A 269 7.71 -8.58 14.90
CA GLY A 269 8.13 -9.57 15.91
C GLY A 269 7.16 -10.72 16.14
N LEU A 270 5.87 -10.40 16.29
CA LEU A 270 4.89 -11.39 16.73
C LEU A 270 4.67 -12.50 15.69
N ILE A 271 4.68 -12.18 14.40
CA ILE A 271 4.53 -13.16 13.32
C ILE A 271 5.67 -14.21 13.34
N GLY A 272 6.91 -13.80 13.64
CA GLY A 272 8.04 -14.71 13.75
C GLY A 272 7.89 -15.66 14.94
N PHE A 273 7.30 -15.20 16.05
CA PHE A 273 7.01 -16.03 17.22
C PHE A 273 5.85 -16.99 16.92
N VAL A 274 4.75 -16.50 16.37
CA VAL A 274 3.57 -17.31 16.00
C VAL A 274 3.93 -18.38 14.98
N GLY A 275 4.78 -18.08 14.00
CA GLY A 275 5.24 -19.02 12.98
C GLY A 275 6.13 -20.17 13.52
N LYS A 276 6.66 -20.06 14.76
CA LYS A 276 7.34 -21.17 15.43
C LYS A 276 6.37 -22.14 16.13
N ILE A 277 5.17 -21.68 16.45
CA ILE A 277 4.16 -22.43 17.21
C ILE A 277 3.08 -23.00 16.29
N MET A 278 2.78 -22.30 15.19
CA MET A 278 1.69 -22.62 14.30
C MET A 278 2.18 -22.74 12.85
N ASN A 279 1.59 -23.69 12.11
CA ASN A 279 1.84 -23.78 10.68
C ASN A 279 1.12 -22.64 9.90
N LYS A 280 1.60 -22.34 8.69
CA LYS A 280 1.09 -21.26 7.84
C LYS A 280 -0.41 -21.36 7.55
N LYS A 281 -0.93 -22.57 7.40
CA LYS A 281 -2.36 -22.81 7.18
C LYS A 281 -3.19 -22.34 8.37
N SER A 282 -2.85 -22.76 9.59
CA SER A 282 -3.56 -22.34 10.80
C SER A 282 -3.47 -20.82 10.99
N MET A 283 -2.32 -20.23 10.68
CA MET A 283 -2.14 -18.76 10.70
C MET A 283 -3.12 -18.07 9.73
N LEU A 284 -3.26 -18.58 8.49
CA LEU A 284 -4.18 -18.00 7.49
C LEU A 284 -5.66 -18.19 7.88
N ILE A 285 -6.03 -19.36 8.44
CA ILE A 285 -7.40 -19.61 8.89
C ILE A 285 -7.78 -18.64 10.01
N ILE A 286 -6.97 -18.54 11.06
CA ILE A 286 -7.24 -17.65 12.18
C ILE A 286 -7.24 -16.19 11.74
N ALA A 287 -6.25 -15.79 10.94
CA ALA A 287 -6.15 -14.43 10.44
C ALA A 287 -7.37 -14.04 9.58
N SER A 288 -7.79 -14.90 8.63
CA SER A 288 -8.98 -14.62 7.79
C SER A 288 -10.26 -14.57 8.60
N PHE A 289 -10.42 -15.45 9.59
CA PHE A 289 -11.55 -15.41 10.52
C PHE A 289 -11.61 -14.10 11.30
N LEU A 290 -10.48 -13.67 11.88
CA LEU A 290 -10.40 -12.42 12.63
C LEU A 290 -10.69 -11.21 11.73
N ILE A 291 -10.15 -11.17 10.51
CA ILE A 291 -10.43 -10.08 9.56
C ILE A 291 -11.93 -10.04 9.22
N MET A 292 -12.52 -11.19 8.91
CA MET A 292 -13.94 -11.29 8.59
C MET A 292 -14.83 -10.73 9.71
N VAL A 293 -14.61 -11.21 10.93
CA VAL A 293 -15.41 -10.80 12.09
C VAL A 293 -15.22 -9.32 12.42
N THR A 294 -13.98 -8.84 12.41
CA THR A 294 -13.70 -7.44 12.73
C THR A 294 -14.22 -6.48 11.69
N LEU A 295 -14.13 -6.82 10.39
CA LEU A 295 -14.75 -6.00 9.34
C LEU A 295 -16.26 -5.89 9.52
N ALA A 296 -16.94 -6.98 9.89
CA ALA A 296 -18.37 -6.94 10.17
C ALA A 296 -18.72 -6.10 11.41
N LEU A 297 -17.82 -6.02 12.40
CA LEU A 297 -18.03 -5.30 13.65
C LEU A 297 -17.68 -3.81 13.59
N ILE A 298 -16.77 -3.38 12.70
CA ILE A 298 -16.34 -1.98 12.60
C ILE A 298 -17.51 -0.98 12.54
N PRO A 299 -18.55 -1.16 11.67
CA PRO A 299 -19.62 -0.18 11.58
C PRO A 299 -20.51 -0.12 12.83
N TYR A 300 -20.40 -1.07 13.74
CA TYR A 300 -21.21 -1.20 14.96
C TYR A 300 -20.41 -1.04 16.26
N ALA A 301 -19.15 -0.65 16.18
CA ALA A 301 -18.26 -0.53 17.35
C ALA A 301 -18.71 0.57 18.35
N GLY A 302 -19.47 1.55 17.90
CA GLY A 302 -20.23 2.52 18.71
C GLY A 302 -19.40 3.57 19.45
N THR A 303 -18.19 3.26 19.89
CA THR A 303 -17.32 4.14 20.68
C THR A 303 -15.89 4.14 20.15
N PHE A 304 -15.10 5.16 20.55
CA PHE A 304 -13.68 5.21 20.24
C PHE A 304 -12.94 3.95 20.74
N LEU A 305 -13.19 3.54 21.99
CA LEU A 305 -12.56 2.36 22.57
C LEU A 305 -12.98 1.06 21.83
N GLY A 306 -14.27 0.93 21.53
CA GLY A 306 -14.79 -0.21 20.78
C GLY A 306 -14.15 -0.33 19.40
N LEU A 307 -14.08 0.79 18.67
CA LEU A 307 -13.42 0.84 17.35
C LEU A 307 -11.92 0.57 17.46
N ALA A 308 -11.23 1.07 18.50
CA ALA A 308 -9.81 0.79 18.73
C ALA A 308 -9.55 -0.71 18.95
N ILE A 309 -10.36 -1.38 19.80
CA ILE A 309 -10.24 -2.82 20.05
C ILE A 309 -10.43 -3.62 18.76
N VAL A 310 -11.52 -3.34 18.02
CA VAL A 310 -11.80 -4.02 16.75
C VAL A 310 -10.67 -3.78 15.74
N SER A 311 -10.13 -2.56 15.68
CA SER A 311 -9.03 -2.19 14.78
C SER A 311 -7.70 -2.89 15.14
N ILE A 312 -7.42 -3.08 16.43
CA ILE A 312 -6.26 -3.85 16.90
C ILE A 312 -6.36 -5.31 16.42
N ILE A 313 -7.53 -5.93 16.58
CA ILE A 313 -7.77 -7.32 16.15
C ILE A 313 -7.69 -7.43 14.63
N LEU A 314 -8.26 -6.47 13.89
CA LEU A 314 -8.14 -6.39 12.43
C LEU A 314 -6.68 -6.29 11.99
N SER A 315 -5.90 -5.44 12.66
CA SER A 315 -4.48 -5.24 12.33
C SER A 315 -3.64 -6.48 12.62
N TYR A 316 -3.98 -7.25 13.67
CA TYR A 316 -3.36 -8.55 13.91
C TYR A 316 -3.67 -9.53 12.76
N GLY A 317 -4.93 -9.62 12.35
CA GLY A 317 -5.35 -10.48 11.25
C GLY A 317 -4.63 -10.13 9.94
N THR A 318 -4.69 -8.87 9.52
CA THR A 318 -4.07 -8.40 8.27
C THR A 318 -2.55 -8.47 8.31
N GLY A 319 -1.94 -8.10 9.44
CA GLY A 319 -0.50 -8.18 9.66
C GLY A 319 0.05 -9.61 9.66
N THR A 320 -0.80 -10.60 9.95
CA THR A 320 -0.45 -12.02 9.87
C THR A 320 -0.75 -12.60 8.48
N PHE A 321 -1.93 -12.32 7.91
CA PHE A 321 -2.35 -12.91 6.66
C PHE A 321 -1.49 -12.51 5.47
N GLN A 322 -1.22 -11.21 5.32
CA GLN A 322 -0.56 -10.66 4.14
C GLN A 322 0.87 -11.19 3.92
N PRO A 323 1.78 -11.19 4.91
CA PRO A 323 3.11 -11.77 4.72
C PRO A 323 3.09 -13.30 4.61
N THR A 324 2.16 -13.98 5.28
CA THR A 324 2.03 -15.44 5.21
C THR A 324 1.62 -15.89 3.80
N ILE A 325 0.62 -15.26 3.19
CA ILE A 325 0.19 -15.59 1.84
C ILE A 325 1.26 -15.25 0.78
N LEU A 326 2.01 -14.15 0.95
CA LEU A 326 3.13 -13.80 0.07
C LEU A 326 4.26 -14.82 0.17
N SER A 327 4.55 -15.33 1.38
CA SER A 327 5.50 -16.43 1.57
C SER A 327 5.06 -17.69 0.81
N LEU A 328 3.77 -18.07 0.89
CA LEU A 328 3.24 -19.23 0.17
C LEU A 328 3.29 -19.05 -1.35
N ILE A 329 2.94 -17.86 -1.86
CA ILE A 329 3.08 -17.54 -3.30
C ILE A 329 4.52 -17.75 -3.75
N SER A 330 5.50 -17.29 -2.96
CA SER A 330 6.91 -17.44 -3.29
C SER A 330 7.37 -18.91 -3.24
N GLU A 331 6.91 -19.69 -2.27
CA GLU A 331 7.28 -21.12 -2.11
C GLU A 331 6.73 -22.03 -3.21
N VAL A 332 5.49 -21.76 -3.66
CA VAL A 332 4.84 -22.52 -4.73
C VAL A 332 5.37 -22.14 -6.12
N THR A 333 6.05 -21.00 -6.22
CA THR A 333 6.57 -20.48 -7.49
C THR A 333 8.00 -20.94 -7.72
N SER A 334 8.28 -21.50 -8.91
CA SER A 334 9.64 -21.84 -9.32
C SER A 334 10.55 -20.60 -9.37
N GLU A 335 11.86 -20.77 -9.11
CA GLU A 335 12.83 -19.66 -9.10
C GLU A 335 12.80 -18.84 -10.41
N SER A 336 12.62 -19.51 -11.54
CA SER A 336 12.56 -18.87 -12.87
C SER A 336 11.29 -18.02 -13.08
N GLU A 337 10.21 -18.29 -12.37
CA GLU A 337 8.92 -17.62 -12.51
C GLU A 337 8.63 -16.61 -11.39
N GLN A 338 9.42 -16.58 -10.31
CA GLN A 338 9.17 -15.69 -9.13
C GLN A 338 8.98 -14.22 -9.52
N GLY A 339 9.83 -13.69 -10.40
CA GLY A 339 9.72 -12.29 -10.81
C GLY A 339 8.41 -11.98 -11.52
N ILE A 340 7.93 -12.88 -12.38
CA ILE A 340 6.67 -12.70 -13.12
C ILE A 340 5.47 -12.87 -12.17
N THR A 341 5.51 -13.86 -11.28
CA THR A 341 4.44 -14.12 -10.32
C THR A 341 4.26 -12.99 -9.32
N LEU A 342 5.35 -12.51 -8.74
CA LEU A 342 5.31 -11.37 -7.80
C LEU A 342 4.90 -10.08 -8.53
N GLY A 343 5.33 -9.90 -9.77
CA GLY A 343 4.91 -8.78 -10.62
C GLY A 343 3.40 -8.81 -10.93
N LEU A 344 2.87 -9.99 -11.26
CA LEU A 344 1.43 -10.20 -11.46
C LEU A 344 0.64 -9.89 -10.18
N ASN A 345 1.10 -10.45 -9.05
CA ASN A 345 0.46 -10.19 -7.74
C ASN A 345 0.45 -8.69 -7.39
N GLN A 346 1.55 -7.97 -7.66
CA GLN A 346 1.64 -6.53 -7.43
C GLN A 346 0.71 -5.74 -8.38
N SER A 347 0.59 -6.16 -9.64
CA SER A 347 -0.32 -5.51 -10.61
C SER A 347 -1.78 -5.68 -10.19
N LEU A 348 -2.18 -6.90 -9.80
CA LEU A 348 -3.53 -7.18 -9.29
C LEU A 348 -3.81 -6.41 -7.99
N SER A 349 -2.84 -6.33 -7.09
CA SER A 349 -2.96 -5.52 -5.87
C SER A 349 -3.14 -4.03 -6.17
N SER A 350 -2.44 -3.52 -7.17
CA SER A 350 -2.61 -2.13 -7.62
C SER A 350 -4.01 -1.90 -8.19
N PHE A 351 -4.52 -2.85 -8.96
CA PHE A 351 -5.88 -2.81 -9.49
C PHE A 351 -6.94 -2.90 -8.37
N ALA A 352 -6.72 -3.73 -7.36
CA ALA A 352 -7.55 -3.79 -6.16
C ALA A 352 -7.60 -2.44 -5.41
N ARG A 353 -6.46 -1.74 -5.32
CA ARG A 353 -6.39 -0.39 -4.73
C ARG A 353 -7.08 0.69 -5.54
N VAL A 354 -7.36 0.46 -6.82
CA VAL A 354 -8.23 1.33 -7.63
C VAL A 354 -9.70 1.01 -7.37
N LEU A 355 -10.07 -0.26 -7.48
CA LEU A 355 -11.46 -0.69 -7.34
C LEU A 355 -12.01 -0.52 -5.92
N GLY A 356 -11.17 -0.74 -4.89
CA GLY A 356 -11.58 -0.66 -3.50
C GLY A 356 -12.20 0.68 -3.12
N PRO A 357 -11.51 1.82 -3.26
CA PRO A 357 -12.06 3.13 -2.92
C PRO A 357 -13.25 3.54 -3.78
N LEU A 358 -13.30 3.12 -5.06
CA LEU A 358 -14.46 3.34 -5.92
C LEU A 358 -15.70 2.64 -5.35
N TRP A 359 -15.57 1.37 -5.02
CA TRP A 359 -16.65 0.61 -4.39
C TRP A 359 -16.99 1.16 -3.01
N GLY A 360 -15.97 1.45 -2.19
CA GLY A 360 -16.13 1.96 -0.83
C GLY A 360 -16.91 3.27 -0.78
N GLY A 361 -16.53 4.24 -1.60
CA GLY A 361 -17.22 5.52 -1.69
C GLY A 361 -18.66 5.37 -2.18
N PHE A 362 -18.85 4.60 -3.28
CA PHE A 362 -20.17 4.30 -3.81
C PHE A 362 -21.08 3.59 -2.78
N ALA A 363 -20.58 2.54 -2.15
CA ALA A 363 -21.36 1.78 -1.18
C ALA A 363 -21.70 2.60 0.07
N PHE A 364 -20.78 3.45 0.54
CA PHE A 364 -21.00 4.32 1.68
C PHE A 364 -22.12 5.33 1.40
N GLU A 365 -22.10 5.96 0.20
CA GLU A 365 -23.07 6.97 -0.22
C GLU A 365 -24.46 6.38 -0.48
N TYR A 366 -24.54 5.34 -1.35
CA TYR A 366 -25.83 4.89 -1.89
C TYR A 366 -26.45 3.69 -1.16
N LEU A 367 -25.63 2.85 -0.50
CA LEU A 367 -26.12 1.66 0.22
C LEU A 367 -26.11 1.88 1.72
N GLY A 368 -25.33 2.85 2.21
CA GLY A 368 -25.18 3.20 3.62
C GLY A 368 -23.82 2.81 4.20
N TYR A 369 -23.46 3.49 5.30
CA TYR A 369 -22.14 3.40 5.93
C TYR A 369 -21.66 1.98 6.34
N PRO A 370 -22.53 0.98 6.63
CA PRO A 370 -22.04 -0.36 6.97
C PRO A 370 -21.54 -1.15 5.75
N PHE A 371 -22.09 -0.87 4.56
CA PHE A 371 -21.89 -1.74 3.38
C PHE A 371 -20.43 -1.87 2.91
N PRO A 372 -19.58 -0.83 2.90
CA PRO A 372 -18.17 -1.01 2.59
C PRO A 372 -17.50 -2.07 3.45
N PHE A 373 -17.81 -2.08 4.75
CA PHE A 373 -17.24 -3.01 5.72
C PHE A 373 -17.84 -4.40 5.62
N LEU A 374 -19.16 -4.50 5.47
CA LEU A 374 -19.87 -5.77 5.31
C LEU A 374 -19.50 -6.49 4.01
N THR A 375 -19.30 -5.75 2.91
CA THR A 375 -18.80 -6.35 1.66
C THR A 375 -17.36 -6.82 1.81
N GLY A 376 -16.50 -6.08 2.52
CA GLY A 376 -15.17 -6.53 2.89
C GLY A 376 -15.20 -7.81 3.73
N ALA A 377 -16.12 -7.89 4.71
CA ALA A 377 -16.34 -9.09 5.53
C ALA A 377 -16.81 -10.27 4.68
N ALA A 378 -17.76 -10.07 3.76
CA ALA A 378 -18.26 -11.11 2.86
C ALA A 378 -17.15 -11.67 1.95
N PHE A 379 -16.31 -10.79 1.37
CA PHE A 379 -15.16 -11.24 0.61
C PHE A 379 -14.13 -11.97 1.47
N THR A 380 -13.89 -11.51 2.70
CA THR A 380 -12.97 -12.20 3.60
C THR A 380 -13.56 -13.53 4.11
N PHE A 381 -14.88 -13.68 4.19
CA PHE A 381 -15.54 -14.97 4.40
C PHE A 381 -15.23 -15.97 3.28
N ILE A 382 -15.24 -15.53 2.02
CA ILE A 382 -14.81 -16.36 0.88
C ILE A 382 -13.34 -16.78 1.06
N ILE A 383 -12.46 -15.83 1.48
CA ILE A 383 -11.06 -16.15 1.80
C ILE A 383 -10.98 -17.24 2.88
N PHE A 384 -11.74 -17.09 3.97
CA PHE A 384 -11.78 -18.05 5.07
C PHE A 384 -12.19 -19.44 4.58
N LEU A 385 -13.28 -19.56 3.82
CA LEU A 385 -13.74 -20.83 3.27
C LEU A 385 -12.69 -21.48 2.35
N LEU A 386 -12.12 -20.70 1.44
CA LEU A 386 -11.07 -21.22 0.54
C LEU A 386 -9.83 -21.66 1.32
N THR A 387 -9.46 -20.96 2.39
CA THR A 387 -8.32 -21.33 3.23
C THR A 387 -8.60 -22.60 4.02
N VAL A 388 -9.82 -22.79 4.54
CA VAL A 388 -10.21 -24.00 5.28
C VAL A 388 -10.31 -25.22 4.36
N PHE A 389 -10.99 -25.09 3.23
CA PHE A 389 -11.39 -26.25 2.42
C PHE A 389 -10.47 -26.54 1.23
N TYR A 390 -9.82 -25.53 0.66
CA TYR A 390 -9.01 -25.68 -0.54
C TYR A 390 -7.51 -25.84 -0.24
N LEU A 391 -6.92 -24.96 0.59
CA LEU A 391 -5.47 -24.99 0.91
C LEU A 391 -4.96 -26.34 1.46
N PRO A 392 -5.73 -27.10 2.29
CA PRO A 392 -5.23 -28.34 2.86
C PRO A 392 -4.99 -29.49 1.89
N LYS A 393 -5.63 -29.46 0.73
CA LYS A 393 -5.67 -30.62 -0.18
C LYS A 393 -4.58 -30.62 -1.25
N LYS A 394 -3.95 -29.47 -1.53
CA LYS A 394 -3.07 -29.30 -2.70
C LYS A 394 -1.70 -28.71 -2.40
N ILE A 395 -1.53 -27.95 -1.34
CA ILE A 395 -0.24 -27.34 -0.97
C ILE A 395 0.34 -28.20 0.15
N LYS A 396 1.47 -28.90 -0.10
CA LYS A 396 2.26 -29.54 0.96
C LYS A 396 2.80 -28.41 1.85
N LEU A 397 2.14 -28.21 2.97
CA LEU A 397 2.52 -27.26 4.02
C LEU A 397 3.28 -28.06 5.09
N ASP A 398 4.53 -28.46 4.77
CA ASP A 398 5.43 -29.05 5.76
C ASP A 398 5.94 -27.98 6.73
#